data_9d10818eaa346e08a430cf44b13cfabe
#
_entry.id   9d10818eaa346e08a430cf44b13cfabe
#
_cell.length_a   1.000
_cell.length_b   1.000
_cell.length_c   1.000
_cell.angle_alpha   90.00
_cell.angle_beta   90.00
_cell.angle_gamma   90.00
#
_symmetry.space_group_name_H-M   'P 1'
#
loop_
_entity.id
_entity.type
_entity.pdbx_description
1 polymer ?
#
loop_
_entity_poly.entity_id
_entity_poly.type
_entity_poly.pdbx_seq_one_letter_code
_entity_poly.pdbx_strand_id
1 'polypeptide(L)'
;MKKFECTLGQYLHERQKILPSAATKVIDQLIGTLELVHASRRTYNDLKLNNIMVNIKSSGISSALVDFGYADYYCSKEGEHIKPDIQLSQFKGNLMLASEHQLRFNKTSRKDDLVSLSYILLFLLNDFELPKFPQHFYEYEQNPHKENMLTYLKEMKAYK
;
A
#
# COMPACT_ATOMS: atom_id res chain seq x y z
N MET A 1 -19.17 -13.47 -10.23
CA MET A 1 -17.94 -12.78 -9.74
C MET A 1 -16.76 -13.14 -10.64
N LYS A 2 -15.96 -12.15 -11.06
CA LYS A 2 -14.75 -12.44 -11.88
C LYS A 2 -13.76 -13.20 -11.01
N LYS A 3 -13.30 -14.37 -11.46
CA LYS A 3 -12.33 -15.19 -10.72
C LYS A 3 -10.92 -14.69 -11.05
N PHE A 4 -10.15 -14.30 -10.04
CA PHE A 4 -8.74 -14.01 -10.16
C PHE A 4 -7.91 -15.27 -9.90
N GLU A 5 -6.73 -15.38 -10.50
CA GLU A 5 -5.89 -16.59 -10.42
C GLU A 5 -5.05 -16.60 -9.14
N CYS A 6 -4.41 -15.48 -8.82
CA CYS A 6 -3.49 -15.37 -7.69
C CYS A 6 -3.39 -13.92 -7.20
N THR A 7 -2.71 -13.72 -6.09
CA THR A 7 -2.27 -12.38 -5.67
C THR A 7 -1.05 -11.94 -6.47
N LEU A 8 -0.80 -10.63 -6.51
CA LEU A 8 0.42 -10.11 -7.16
C LEU A 8 1.68 -10.64 -6.47
N GLY A 9 1.65 -10.81 -5.14
CA GLY A 9 2.76 -11.44 -4.40
C GLY A 9 3.04 -12.87 -4.85
N GLN A 10 2.01 -13.70 -4.99
CA GLN A 10 2.13 -15.07 -5.52
C GLN A 10 2.64 -15.08 -6.95
N TYR A 11 2.09 -14.23 -7.82
CA TYR A 11 2.54 -14.11 -9.20
C TYR A 11 4.03 -13.81 -9.30
N LEU A 12 4.52 -12.84 -8.51
CA LEU A 12 5.94 -12.46 -8.51
C LEU A 12 6.83 -13.57 -7.92
N HIS A 13 6.37 -14.25 -6.88
CA HIS A 13 7.11 -15.38 -6.28
C HIS A 13 7.31 -16.51 -7.29
N GLU A 14 6.28 -16.86 -8.06
CA GLU A 14 6.33 -17.94 -9.06
C GLU A 14 7.10 -17.55 -10.33
N ARG A 15 6.90 -16.31 -10.81
CA ARG A 15 7.43 -15.87 -12.10
C ARG A 15 8.77 -15.18 -12.02
N GLN A 16 9.16 -14.68 -10.86
CA GLN A 16 10.42 -13.95 -10.60
C GLN A 16 10.64 -12.74 -11.52
N LYS A 17 9.58 -12.29 -12.21
CA LYS A 17 9.60 -11.13 -13.10
C LYS A 17 8.20 -10.63 -13.45
N ILE A 18 8.11 -9.36 -13.79
CA ILE A 18 6.96 -8.76 -14.44
C ILE A 18 7.46 -7.79 -15.53
N LEU A 19 6.80 -7.79 -16.68
CA LEU A 19 7.14 -6.82 -17.71
C LEU A 19 6.73 -5.40 -17.26
N PRO A 20 7.56 -4.36 -17.51
CA PRO A 20 7.20 -2.98 -17.16
C PRO A 20 5.83 -2.55 -17.69
N SER A 21 5.48 -2.97 -18.92
CA SER A 21 4.15 -2.71 -19.49
C SER A 21 3.00 -3.42 -18.76
N ALA A 22 3.27 -4.56 -18.12
CA ALA A 22 2.29 -5.24 -17.28
C ALA A 22 2.17 -4.56 -15.91
N ALA A 23 3.31 -4.19 -15.31
CA ALA A 23 3.34 -3.44 -14.06
C ALA A 23 2.56 -2.13 -14.16
N THR A 24 2.82 -1.32 -15.19
CA THR A 24 2.12 -0.05 -15.40
C THR A 24 0.62 -0.24 -15.60
N LYS A 25 0.17 -1.27 -16.32
CA LYS A 25 -1.26 -1.58 -16.47
C LYS A 25 -1.93 -2.00 -15.16
N VAL A 26 -1.23 -2.78 -14.32
CA VAL A 26 -1.73 -3.12 -12.98
C VAL A 26 -1.90 -1.85 -12.14
N ILE A 27 -0.89 -0.98 -12.12
CA ILE A 27 -0.92 0.28 -11.36
C ILE A 27 -2.04 1.20 -11.87
N ASP A 28 -2.21 1.36 -13.17
CA ASP A 28 -3.28 2.17 -13.76
C ASP A 28 -4.67 1.70 -13.31
N GLN A 29 -4.93 0.39 -13.31
CA GLN A 29 -6.19 -0.17 -12.82
C GLN A 29 -6.38 0.02 -11.30
N LEU A 30 -5.28 -0.01 -10.53
CA LEU A 30 -5.33 0.26 -9.10
C LEU A 30 -5.61 1.73 -8.80
N ILE A 31 -5.09 2.67 -9.60
CA ILE A 31 -5.46 4.09 -9.53
C ILE A 31 -6.97 4.24 -9.70
N GLY A 32 -7.54 3.68 -10.77
CA GLY A 32 -8.99 3.72 -10.98
C GLY A 32 -9.80 3.09 -9.84
N THR A 33 -9.28 2.01 -9.25
CA THR A 33 -9.91 1.40 -8.07
C THR A 33 -9.86 2.32 -6.85
N LEU A 34 -8.70 2.95 -6.60
CA LEU A 34 -8.55 3.91 -5.50
C LEU A 34 -9.41 5.16 -5.70
N GLU A 35 -9.59 5.64 -6.93
CA GLU A 35 -10.53 6.74 -7.22
C GLU A 35 -11.95 6.41 -6.74
N LEU A 36 -12.44 5.20 -6.98
CA LEU A 36 -13.75 4.75 -6.50
C LEU A 36 -13.81 4.66 -4.96
N VAL A 37 -12.75 4.13 -4.33
CA VAL A 37 -12.64 4.07 -2.87
C VAL A 37 -12.65 5.48 -2.29
N HIS A 38 -11.85 6.38 -2.83
CA HIS A 38 -11.76 7.78 -2.38
C HIS A 38 -13.06 8.55 -2.65
N ALA A 39 -13.76 8.29 -3.75
CA ALA A 39 -15.08 8.86 -4.01
C ALA A 39 -16.12 8.43 -2.98
N SER A 40 -15.95 7.25 -2.36
CA SER A 40 -16.77 6.80 -1.23
C SER A 40 -16.38 7.43 0.12
N ARG A 41 -15.51 8.45 0.11
CA ARG A 41 -14.96 9.15 1.28
C ARG A 41 -14.09 8.28 2.20
N ARG A 42 -13.49 7.21 1.67
CA ARG A 42 -12.64 6.29 2.41
C ARG A 42 -11.22 6.27 1.84
N THR A 43 -10.25 5.94 2.70
CA THR A 43 -8.91 5.49 2.33
C THR A 43 -8.86 3.98 2.44
N TYR A 44 -7.99 3.36 1.68
CA TYR A 44 -7.81 1.90 1.68
C TYR A 44 -6.87 1.44 2.80
N ASN A 45 -5.74 2.12 2.98
CA ASN A 45 -4.73 2.00 4.05
C ASN A 45 -3.86 0.74 4.04
N ASP A 46 -4.23 -0.36 3.39
CA ASP A 46 -3.51 -1.64 3.45
C ASP A 46 -3.05 -2.13 2.07
N LEU A 47 -2.50 -1.20 1.26
CA LEU A 47 -1.89 -1.57 0.00
C LEU A 47 -0.67 -2.45 0.23
N LYS A 48 -0.73 -3.68 -0.28
CA LYS A 48 0.36 -4.66 -0.28
C LYS A 48 0.15 -5.69 -1.39
N LEU A 49 1.21 -6.36 -1.81
CA LEU A 49 1.17 -7.31 -2.92
C LEU A 49 0.15 -8.43 -2.73
N ASN A 50 -0.06 -8.86 -1.47
CA ASN A 50 -1.01 -9.93 -1.13
C ASN A 50 -2.48 -9.47 -1.16
N ASN A 51 -2.75 -8.17 -1.14
CA ASN A 51 -4.09 -7.60 -1.25
C ASN A 51 -4.45 -7.18 -2.68
N ILE A 52 -3.56 -7.41 -3.63
CA ILE A 52 -3.77 -7.15 -5.06
C ILE A 52 -3.95 -8.48 -5.77
N MET A 53 -5.16 -8.76 -6.21
CA MET A 53 -5.46 -9.93 -7.07
C MET A 53 -5.16 -9.59 -8.51
N VAL A 54 -4.57 -10.54 -9.25
CA VAL A 54 -4.20 -10.34 -10.66
C VAL A 54 -4.55 -11.53 -11.54
N ASN A 55 -4.85 -11.22 -12.82
CA ASN A 55 -4.76 -12.13 -13.95
C ASN A 55 -3.86 -11.47 -14.99
N ILE A 56 -2.69 -12.02 -15.23
CA ILE A 56 -1.73 -11.50 -16.20
C ILE A 56 -1.54 -12.57 -17.30
N LYS A 57 -2.16 -12.34 -18.44
CA LYS A 57 -2.17 -13.24 -19.61
C LYS A 57 -1.82 -12.48 -20.87
N SER A 58 -1.44 -13.20 -21.92
CA SER A 58 -1.27 -12.62 -23.25
C SER A 58 -2.53 -11.95 -23.79
N SER A 59 -3.71 -12.43 -23.40
CA SER A 59 -5.01 -11.88 -23.76
C SER A 59 -5.40 -10.60 -23.00
N GLY A 60 -4.66 -10.23 -21.96
CA GLY A 60 -4.93 -9.03 -21.18
C GLY A 60 -4.55 -9.14 -19.71
N ILE A 61 -4.61 -8.01 -19.04
CA ILE A 61 -4.29 -7.85 -17.62
C ILE A 61 -5.52 -7.34 -16.90
N SER A 62 -5.82 -7.92 -15.75
CA SER A 62 -6.83 -7.40 -14.84
C SER A 62 -6.34 -7.50 -13.40
N SER A 63 -6.63 -6.48 -12.62
CA SER A 63 -6.32 -6.42 -11.19
C SER A 63 -7.53 -5.99 -10.38
N ALA A 64 -7.51 -6.29 -9.08
CA ALA A 64 -8.50 -5.84 -8.12
C ALA A 64 -7.89 -5.76 -6.72
N LEU A 65 -8.37 -4.82 -5.91
CA LEU A 65 -8.08 -4.79 -4.48
C LEU A 65 -9.05 -5.71 -3.72
N VAL A 66 -8.52 -6.38 -2.71
CA VAL A 66 -9.28 -7.21 -1.77
C VAL A 66 -8.93 -6.79 -0.35
N ASP A 67 -9.66 -7.27 0.64
CA ASP A 67 -9.43 -6.98 2.06
C ASP A 67 -9.48 -5.47 2.41
N PHE A 68 -10.69 -4.98 2.65
CA PHE A 68 -10.97 -3.60 3.06
C PHE A 68 -11.03 -3.44 4.59
N GLY A 69 -10.45 -4.37 5.36
CA GLY A 69 -10.51 -4.38 6.82
C GLY A 69 -9.91 -3.13 7.48
N TYR A 70 -8.94 -2.48 6.83
CA TYR A 70 -8.33 -1.22 7.29
C TYR A 70 -8.87 0.04 6.62
N ALA A 71 -9.87 -0.09 5.72
CA ALA A 71 -10.46 1.07 5.08
C ALA A 71 -11.14 1.97 6.12
N ASP A 72 -10.91 3.29 6.01
CA ASP A 72 -11.38 4.23 7.02
C ASP A 72 -11.81 5.57 6.37
N TYR A 73 -12.69 6.31 7.02
CA TYR A 73 -13.14 7.60 6.51
C TYR A 73 -12.04 8.66 6.66
N TYR A 74 -11.83 9.45 5.59
CA TYR A 74 -10.98 10.65 5.63
C TYR A 74 -11.78 11.96 5.70
N CYS A 75 -13.11 11.86 5.65
CA CYS A 75 -14.04 12.97 5.80
C CYS A 75 -15.03 12.71 6.93
N SER A 76 -15.56 13.77 7.53
CA SER A 76 -16.70 13.74 8.43
C SER A 76 -17.99 13.35 7.69
N LYS A 77 -19.09 13.16 8.42
CA LYS A 77 -20.42 12.92 7.84
C LYS A 77 -20.89 14.10 6.98
N GLU A 78 -20.52 15.31 7.36
CA GLU A 78 -20.80 16.57 6.68
C GLU A 78 -19.94 16.78 5.42
N GLY A 79 -18.92 15.91 5.20
CA GLY A 79 -18.05 15.96 4.06
C GLY A 79 -16.76 16.78 4.27
N GLU A 80 -16.55 17.30 5.48
CA GLU A 80 -15.32 18.01 5.82
C GLU A 80 -14.16 17.05 5.96
N HIS A 81 -12.99 17.42 5.45
CA HIS A 81 -11.78 16.61 5.56
C HIS A 81 -11.34 16.50 7.03
N ILE A 82 -11.12 15.27 7.50
CA ILE A 82 -10.61 15.04 8.86
C ILE A 82 -9.21 15.64 8.95
N LYS A 83 -8.92 16.33 10.06
CA LYS A 83 -7.62 16.97 10.28
C LYS A 83 -6.48 15.95 10.26
N PRO A 84 -5.38 16.24 9.58
CA PRO A 84 -4.28 15.28 9.38
C PRO A 84 -3.43 15.04 10.63
N ASP A 85 -3.56 15.88 11.66
CA ASP A 85 -2.82 15.82 12.92
C ASP A 85 -3.48 14.94 13.99
N ILE A 86 -4.64 14.34 13.67
CA ILE A 86 -5.29 13.38 14.56
C ILE A 86 -4.44 12.12 14.69
N GLN A 87 -3.98 11.84 15.91
CA GLN A 87 -3.18 10.67 16.25
C GLN A 87 -4.07 9.45 16.49
N LEU A 88 -3.70 8.33 15.88
CA LEU A 88 -4.30 7.03 16.12
C LEU A 88 -3.60 6.33 17.29
N SER A 89 -4.34 5.52 18.05
CA SER A 89 -3.79 4.70 19.15
C SER A 89 -3.00 3.49 18.63
N GLN A 90 -3.31 3.04 17.41
CA GLN A 90 -2.70 1.86 16.80
C GLN A 90 -2.35 2.13 15.34
N PHE A 91 -1.27 1.50 14.87
CA PHE A 91 -0.94 1.47 13.45
C PHE A 91 -1.98 0.63 12.70
N LYS A 92 -2.37 1.10 11.51
CA LYS A 92 -3.25 0.38 10.60
C LYS A 92 -2.59 0.27 9.23
N GLY A 93 -2.49 -0.94 8.68
CA GLY A 93 -2.00 -1.18 7.33
C GLY A 93 -0.67 -1.94 7.27
N ASN A 94 0.01 -1.86 6.14
CA ASN A 94 1.29 -2.53 5.90
C ASN A 94 2.46 -1.58 6.16
N LEU A 95 3.38 -1.97 7.04
CA LEU A 95 4.54 -1.14 7.45
C LEU A 95 5.49 -0.85 6.32
N MET A 96 5.74 -1.83 5.44
CA MET A 96 6.71 -1.72 4.36
C MET A 96 6.33 -0.62 3.36
N LEU A 97 5.05 -0.51 3.07
CA LEU A 97 4.54 0.36 2.01
C LEU A 97 3.79 1.58 2.55
N ALA A 98 3.76 1.74 3.88
CA ALA A 98 3.10 2.87 4.52
C ALA A 98 3.81 4.20 4.22
N SER A 99 3.04 5.27 4.10
CA SER A 99 3.58 6.63 4.05
C SER A 99 4.23 7.01 5.39
N GLU A 100 5.16 7.97 5.36
CA GLU A 100 5.74 8.53 6.59
C GLU A 100 4.65 9.07 7.53
N HIS A 101 3.60 9.66 6.97
CA HIS A 101 2.47 10.17 7.73
C HIS A 101 1.72 9.06 8.48
N GLN A 102 1.45 7.94 7.81
CA GLN A 102 0.83 6.75 8.37
C GLN A 102 1.72 6.09 9.44
N LEU A 103 3.03 5.98 9.19
CA LEU A 103 4.01 5.46 10.15
C LEU A 103 4.11 6.29 11.43
N ARG A 104 3.77 7.59 11.36
CA ARG A 104 3.67 8.47 12.53
C ARG A 104 2.35 8.31 13.31
N PHE A 105 1.52 7.32 12.96
CA PHE A 105 0.20 7.09 13.55
C PHE A 105 -0.79 8.24 13.32
N ASN A 106 -0.58 9.04 12.30
CA ASN A 106 -1.53 10.09 11.94
C ASN A 106 -2.73 9.50 11.20
N LYS A 107 -3.88 10.15 11.31
CA LYS A 107 -5.05 9.83 10.51
C LYS A 107 -4.74 9.97 9.02
N THR A 108 -4.92 8.89 8.28
CA THR A 108 -4.60 8.83 6.86
C THR A 108 -5.57 9.59 5.97
N SER A 109 -5.10 9.96 4.81
CA SER A 109 -5.88 10.58 3.74
C SER A 109 -5.55 9.92 2.40
N ARG A 110 -6.21 10.36 1.34
CA ARG A 110 -6.04 9.84 -0.03
C ARG A 110 -4.58 9.80 -0.50
N LYS A 111 -3.76 10.78 -0.10
CA LYS A 111 -2.34 10.85 -0.46
C LYS A 111 -1.55 9.64 0.06
N ASP A 112 -1.94 9.10 1.21
CA ASP A 112 -1.20 8.00 1.85
C ASP A 112 -1.36 6.70 1.05
N ASP A 113 -2.54 6.43 0.49
CA ASP A 113 -2.76 5.33 -0.45
C ASP A 113 -1.93 5.50 -1.74
N LEU A 114 -1.84 6.73 -2.28
CA LEU A 114 -1.05 7.00 -3.48
C LEU A 114 0.45 6.85 -3.23
N VAL A 115 0.94 7.23 -2.06
CA VAL A 115 2.33 6.98 -1.64
C VAL A 115 2.60 5.48 -1.57
N SER A 116 1.72 4.71 -0.94
CA SER A 116 1.85 3.25 -0.87
C SER A 116 1.84 2.61 -2.27
N LEU A 117 0.98 3.08 -3.16
CA LEU A 117 0.93 2.61 -4.55
C LEU A 117 2.21 2.96 -5.32
N SER A 118 2.80 4.12 -5.06
CA SER A 118 4.09 4.54 -5.66
C SER A 118 5.22 3.62 -5.23
N TYR A 119 5.26 3.18 -3.97
CA TYR A 119 6.24 2.20 -3.50
C TYR A 119 6.05 0.84 -4.18
N ILE A 120 4.81 0.40 -4.41
CA ILE A 120 4.56 -0.83 -5.19
C ILE A 120 5.09 -0.68 -6.61
N LEU A 121 4.85 0.45 -7.28
CA LEU A 121 5.37 0.70 -8.62
C LEU A 121 6.91 0.66 -8.65
N LEU A 122 7.56 1.35 -7.72
CA LEU A 122 9.03 1.34 -7.61
C LEU A 122 9.56 -0.08 -7.39
N PHE A 123 8.94 -0.85 -6.49
CA PHE A 123 9.29 -2.25 -6.25
C PHE A 123 9.17 -3.10 -7.52
N LEU A 124 8.10 -2.95 -8.28
CA LEU A 124 7.87 -3.71 -9.51
C LEU A 124 8.83 -3.34 -10.65
N LEU A 125 9.34 -2.10 -10.67
CA LEU A 125 10.25 -1.60 -11.71
C LEU A 125 11.73 -1.69 -11.33
N ASN A 126 12.04 -1.98 -10.06
CA ASN A 126 13.40 -2.05 -9.51
C ASN A 126 13.73 -3.47 -9.03
N ASP A 127 13.55 -4.47 -9.89
CA ASP A 127 13.89 -5.87 -9.66
C ASP A 127 13.40 -6.44 -8.31
N PHE A 128 12.22 -5.94 -7.87
CA PHE A 128 11.55 -6.30 -6.61
C PHE A 128 12.32 -5.87 -5.35
N GLU A 129 13.10 -4.81 -5.48
CA GLU A 129 13.79 -4.18 -4.36
C GLU A 129 13.25 -2.77 -4.12
N LEU A 130 13.04 -2.43 -2.85
CA LEU A 130 12.85 -1.04 -2.45
C LEU A 130 14.23 -0.47 -2.10
N PRO A 131 14.62 0.68 -2.70
CA PRO A 131 15.91 1.29 -2.42
C PRO A 131 16.09 1.55 -0.92
N LYS A 132 17.19 1.05 -0.36
CA LYS A 132 17.61 1.30 1.04
C LYS A 132 16.54 0.92 2.10
N PHE A 133 15.98 -0.27 1.97
CA PHE A 133 15.07 -0.79 3.00
C PHE A 133 15.89 -1.24 4.22
N PRO A 134 15.52 -0.88 5.47
CA PRO A 134 16.25 -1.32 6.67
C PRO A 134 16.26 -2.85 6.79
N GLN A 135 17.44 -3.43 7.06
CA GLN A 135 17.58 -4.89 7.19
C GLN A 135 16.73 -5.49 8.33
N HIS A 136 16.34 -4.68 9.31
CA HIS A 136 15.55 -5.09 10.48
C HIS A 136 14.03 -4.96 10.28
N PHE A 137 13.57 -4.76 9.05
CA PHE A 137 12.14 -4.54 8.76
C PHE A 137 11.24 -5.65 9.33
N TYR A 138 11.64 -6.91 9.21
CA TYR A 138 10.84 -8.04 9.69
C TYR A 138 10.63 -8.03 11.22
N GLU A 139 11.53 -7.47 11.98
CA GLU A 139 11.40 -7.32 13.43
C GLU A 139 10.31 -6.33 13.79
N TYR A 140 10.20 -5.23 13.04
CA TYR A 140 9.15 -4.23 13.23
C TYR A 140 7.77 -4.71 12.78
N GLU A 141 7.71 -5.53 11.74
CA GLU A 141 6.44 -6.10 11.25
C GLU A 141 5.82 -7.06 12.28
N GLN A 142 6.66 -7.80 13.00
CA GLN A 142 6.21 -8.72 14.05
C GLN A 142 5.79 -8.03 15.35
N ASN A 143 6.28 -6.82 15.59
CA ASN A 143 5.99 -6.10 16.83
C ASN A 143 5.80 -4.58 16.60
N PRO A 144 4.65 -4.15 16.04
CA PRO A 144 4.41 -2.77 15.63
C PRO A 144 4.02 -1.85 16.80
N HIS A 145 4.76 -1.89 17.90
CA HIS A 145 4.59 -0.92 18.98
C HIS A 145 5.08 0.46 18.56
N LYS A 146 4.44 1.52 19.08
CA LYS A 146 4.74 2.91 18.72
C LYS A 146 6.21 3.29 18.94
N GLU A 147 6.87 2.75 19.96
CA GLU A 147 8.30 2.99 20.22
C GLU A 147 9.20 2.38 19.16
N ASN A 148 8.92 1.14 18.74
CA ASN A 148 9.64 0.47 17.65
C ASN A 148 9.44 1.23 16.34
N MET A 149 8.21 1.73 16.10
CA MET A 149 7.87 2.49 14.92
C MET A 149 8.63 3.82 14.85
N LEU A 150 8.83 4.51 15.97
CA LEU A 150 9.62 5.74 16.02
C LEU A 150 11.11 5.47 15.74
N THR A 151 11.63 4.34 16.19
CA THR A 151 12.99 3.89 15.87
C THR A 151 13.13 3.59 14.38
N TYR A 152 12.19 2.82 13.81
CA TYR A 152 12.09 2.55 12.39
C TYR A 152 12.05 3.83 11.54
N LEU A 153 11.23 4.82 11.93
CA LEU A 153 11.17 6.12 11.26
C LEU A 153 12.48 6.90 11.33
N LYS A 154 13.22 6.81 12.44
CA LYS A 154 14.55 7.45 12.56
C LYS A 154 15.55 6.79 11.61
N GLU A 155 15.56 5.47 11.53
CA GLU A 155 16.38 4.72 10.59
C GLU A 155 16.01 5.05 9.14
N MET A 156 14.73 5.04 8.80
CA MET A 156 14.24 5.43 7.45
C MET A 156 14.62 6.86 7.07
N LYS A 157 14.65 7.81 8.02
CA LYS A 157 15.11 9.19 7.77
C LYS A 157 16.60 9.29 7.54
N ALA A 158 17.41 8.43 8.14
CA ALA A 158 18.85 8.39 7.90
C ALA A 158 19.21 7.91 6.49
N TYR A 159 18.26 7.31 5.77
CA TYR A 159 18.43 6.82 4.39
C TYR A 159 17.87 7.77 3.32
N LYS A 160 17.21 8.86 3.68
CA LYS A 160 16.76 9.92 2.77
C LYS A 160 17.77 11.06 2.68
#